data_3f1c7057eb804945788bcf7d1faff280
#
_entry.id   3f1c7057eb804945788bcf7d1faff280
#
_cell.length_a   1.000
_cell.length_b   1.000
_cell.length_c   1.000
_cell.angle_alpha   90.00
_cell.angle_beta   90.00
_cell.angle_gamma   90.00
#
_symmetry.space_group_name_H-M   'P 1'
#
loop_
_entity.id
_entity.type
_entity.pdbx_description
1 polymer ?
#
loop_
_entity_poly.entity_id
_entity_poly.type
_entity_poly.pdbx_seq_one_letter_code
_entity_poly.pdbx_strand_id
1 'polypeptide(L)'
;MNIGVYEVYRENGICTLREEKTYKTTVERYTVMKSSELYDLCTNILKMDKLTFERMLIICVDNRYIPRAIFEMGNASHDYCSVSQSALLTKILLTGHSRFFMTHNHPSGVTDPSEADIDITLSMQKAADIVGLHLLDHIIIGDGYYSFRKNEILK
;
A
#
# COMPACT_ATOMS: atom_id res chain seq x y z
N MET A 1 6.78 12.48 -13.21
CA MET A 1 5.40 12.15 -12.77
C MET A 1 5.25 12.54 -11.30
N ASN A 2 4.06 12.92 -10.87
CA ASN A 2 3.73 13.15 -9.46
C ASN A 2 2.85 12.02 -8.95
N ILE A 3 3.09 11.59 -7.71
CA ILE A 3 2.28 10.58 -7.02
C ILE A 3 1.78 11.21 -5.72
N GLY A 4 0.47 11.42 -5.61
CA GLY A 4 -0.14 12.05 -4.45
C GLY A 4 -0.32 11.08 -3.28
N VAL A 5 -0.10 11.58 -2.08
CA VAL A 5 -0.51 10.94 -0.82
C VAL A 5 -1.79 11.61 -0.39
N TYR A 6 -2.80 10.83 -0.10
CA TYR A 6 -4.15 11.31 0.20
C TYR A 6 -4.61 10.87 1.58
N GLU A 7 -5.48 11.68 2.18
CA GLU A 7 -6.23 11.31 3.37
C GLU A 7 -7.73 11.57 3.16
N VAL A 8 -8.55 10.87 3.93
CA VAL A 8 -10.00 11.00 3.87
C VAL A 8 -10.48 12.01 4.93
N TYR A 9 -11.15 13.03 4.47
CA TYR A 9 -11.79 14.04 5.31
C TYR A 9 -13.31 13.92 5.23
N ARG A 10 -13.99 14.32 6.31
CA ARG A 10 -15.44 14.41 6.31
C ARG A 10 -15.85 15.88 6.20
N GLU A 11 -16.53 16.24 5.13
CA GLU A 11 -17.05 17.56 4.85
C GLU A 11 -18.56 17.49 4.60
N ASN A 12 -19.36 18.23 5.37
CA ASN A 12 -20.81 18.21 5.24
C ASN A 12 -21.43 16.80 5.27
N GLY A 13 -20.86 15.91 6.08
CA GLY A 13 -21.30 14.52 6.21
C GLY A 13 -20.82 13.58 5.11
N ILE A 14 -20.07 14.07 4.12
CA ILE A 14 -19.57 13.30 2.97
C ILE A 14 -18.05 13.09 3.12
N CYS A 15 -17.57 11.87 2.81
CA CYS A 15 -16.14 11.59 2.77
C CYS A 15 -15.53 12.07 1.45
N THR A 16 -14.45 12.83 1.55
CA THR A 16 -13.68 13.36 0.41
C THR A 16 -12.21 13.03 0.54
N LEU A 17 -11.51 12.92 -0.61
CA LEU A 17 -10.06 12.77 -0.65
C LEU A 17 -9.39 14.14 -0.73
N ARG A 18 -8.38 14.36 0.11
CA ARG A 18 -7.48 15.52 0.00
C ARG A 18 -6.04 15.05 -0.15
N GLU A 19 -5.32 15.69 -1.06
CA GLU A 19 -3.89 15.48 -1.20
C GLU A 19 -3.13 16.18 -0.09
N GLU A 20 -2.38 15.41 0.70
CA GLU A 20 -1.56 15.91 1.81
C GLU A 20 -0.11 16.16 1.39
N LYS A 21 0.37 15.36 0.43
CA LYS A 21 1.77 15.34 0.03
C LYS A 21 1.92 14.78 -1.37
N THR A 22 2.94 15.22 -2.07
CA THR A 22 3.27 14.71 -3.41
C THR A 22 4.70 14.21 -3.46
N TYR A 23 4.90 12.97 -3.91
CA TYR A 23 6.20 12.47 -4.33
C TYR A 23 6.44 12.78 -5.80
N LYS A 24 7.60 13.39 -6.10
CA LYS A 24 8.03 13.68 -7.47
C LYS A 24 8.98 12.60 -7.97
N THR A 25 8.74 12.10 -9.17
CA THR A 25 9.66 11.18 -9.84
C THR A 25 10.34 11.90 -11.01
N THR A 26 11.57 11.51 -11.32
CA THR A 26 12.32 12.03 -12.47
C THR A 26 11.83 11.42 -13.78
N VAL A 27 11.12 10.29 -13.73
CA VAL A 27 10.57 9.63 -14.90
C VAL A 27 9.18 10.21 -15.23
N GLU A 28 8.93 10.36 -16.51
CA GLU A 28 7.66 10.89 -17.01
C GLU A 28 6.48 9.95 -16.71
N ARG A 29 6.76 8.65 -16.71
CA ARG A 29 5.79 7.59 -16.44
C ARG A 29 6.42 6.46 -15.65
N TYR A 30 5.82 6.10 -14.53
CA TYR A 30 6.22 4.96 -13.69
C TYR A 30 5.10 3.93 -13.69
N THR A 31 5.42 2.67 -13.95
CA THR A 31 4.48 1.55 -13.90
C THR A 31 4.93 0.53 -12.88
N VAL A 32 3.99 -0.12 -12.21
CA VAL A 32 4.24 -1.16 -11.21
C VAL A 32 3.50 -2.43 -11.63
N MET A 33 4.15 -3.26 -12.42
CA MET A 33 3.60 -4.52 -12.92
C MET A 33 4.17 -5.75 -12.21
N LYS A 34 5.33 -5.58 -11.52
CA LYS A 34 6.05 -6.64 -10.83
C LYS A 34 6.41 -6.20 -9.42
N SER A 35 6.57 -7.18 -8.52
CA SER A 35 6.98 -6.93 -7.13
C SER A 35 8.32 -6.18 -7.02
N SER A 36 9.27 -6.42 -7.96
CA SER A 36 10.55 -5.68 -8.02
C SER A 36 10.35 -4.20 -8.33
N GLU A 37 9.42 -3.85 -9.23
CA GLU A 37 9.11 -2.45 -9.56
C GLU A 37 8.39 -1.76 -8.39
N LEU A 38 7.57 -2.52 -7.64
CA LEU A 38 6.96 -2.04 -6.41
C LEU A 38 8.03 -1.77 -5.35
N TYR A 39 8.99 -2.68 -5.18
CA TYR A 39 10.14 -2.51 -4.29
C TYR A 39 10.96 -1.27 -4.67
N ASP A 40 11.26 -1.08 -5.96
CA ASP A 40 11.98 0.09 -6.47
C ASP A 40 11.22 1.40 -6.20
N LEU A 41 9.89 1.40 -6.35
CA LEU A 41 9.06 2.54 -5.98
C LEU A 41 9.21 2.87 -4.48
N CYS A 42 9.08 1.85 -3.64
CA CYS A 42 9.10 2.00 -2.19
C CYS A 42 10.48 2.45 -1.67
N THR A 43 11.57 1.98 -2.24
CA THR A 43 12.94 2.31 -1.80
C THR A 43 13.47 3.58 -2.46
N ASN A 44 13.34 3.71 -3.79
CA ASN A 44 13.96 4.82 -4.52
C ASN A 44 13.16 6.13 -4.43
N ILE A 45 11.83 6.05 -4.32
CA ILE A 45 10.94 7.22 -4.32
C ILE A 45 10.38 7.47 -2.92
N LEU A 46 9.80 6.46 -2.29
CA LEU A 46 9.12 6.60 -1.00
C LEU A 46 10.07 6.49 0.19
N LYS A 47 11.31 6.00 -0.02
CA LYS A 47 12.38 5.88 1.00
C LYS A 47 11.96 5.04 2.22
N MET A 48 11.18 4.01 2.01
CA MET A 48 10.68 3.16 3.09
C MET A 48 11.78 2.34 3.78
N ASP A 49 12.84 1.99 3.04
CA ASP A 49 14.04 1.31 3.54
C ASP A 49 14.89 2.15 4.51
N LYS A 50 14.63 3.46 4.60
CA LYS A 50 15.33 4.40 5.49
C LYS A 50 14.55 4.72 6.76
N LEU A 51 13.35 4.17 6.92
CA LEU A 51 12.51 4.46 8.08
C LEU A 51 12.98 3.65 9.31
N THR A 52 12.99 4.30 10.46
CA THR A 52 13.34 3.68 11.74
C THR A 52 12.13 3.09 12.47
N PHE A 53 10.97 3.18 11.87
CA PHE A 53 9.70 2.64 12.36
C PHE A 53 8.95 1.95 11.23
N GLU A 54 8.06 1.04 11.57
CA GLU A 54 7.21 0.38 10.60
C GLU A 54 6.17 1.33 10.05
N ARG A 55 6.03 1.35 8.75
CA ARG A 55 5.01 2.10 8.02
C ARG A 55 4.34 1.20 7.00
N MET A 56 3.03 1.18 7.01
CA MET A 56 2.25 0.51 5.98
C MET A 56 1.68 1.54 5.01
N LEU A 57 1.74 1.21 3.71
CA LEU A 57 1.14 1.99 2.64
C LEU A 57 0.15 1.15 1.85
N ILE A 58 -0.89 1.81 1.37
CA ILE A 58 -1.76 1.34 0.29
C ILE A 58 -1.43 2.17 -0.95
N ILE A 59 -1.15 1.52 -2.06
CA ILE A 59 -0.80 2.17 -3.33
C ILE A 59 -1.83 1.77 -4.38
N CYS A 60 -2.74 2.68 -4.70
CA CYS A 60 -3.74 2.47 -5.75
C CYS A 60 -3.14 2.75 -7.12
N VAL A 61 -3.43 1.86 -8.09
CA VAL A 61 -2.97 1.98 -9.47
C VAL A 61 -4.13 1.98 -10.46
N ASP A 62 -3.94 2.65 -11.60
CA ASP A 62 -4.90 2.61 -12.70
C ASP A 62 -4.76 1.29 -13.51
N ASN A 63 -5.60 1.14 -14.54
CA ASN A 63 -5.61 -0.04 -15.41
C ASN A 63 -4.30 -0.23 -16.21
N ARG A 64 -3.41 0.76 -16.22
CA ARG A 64 -2.07 0.70 -16.81
C ARG A 64 -0.98 0.50 -15.76
N TYR A 65 -1.38 0.15 -14.52
CA TYR A 65 -0.48 -0.05 -13.38
C TYR A 65 0.35 1.19 -13.01
N ILE A 66 -0.18 2.39 -13.29
CA ILE A 66 0.44 3.64 -12.89
C ILE A 66 -0.06 4.00 -11.48
N PRO A 67 0.83 4.25 -10.50
CA PRO A 67 0.44 4.73 -9.18
C PRO A 67 -0.31 6.06 -9.26
N ARG A 68 -1.49 6.11 -8.64
CA ARG A 68 -2.39 7.28 -8.67
C ARG A 68 -2.64 7.88 -7.30
N ALA A 69 -2.70 7.04 -6.28
CA ALA A 69 -2.90 7.49 -4.92
C ALA A 69 -2.14 6.59 -3.95
N ILE A 70 -1.57 7.20 -2.93
CA ILE A 70 -0.96 6.52 -1.80
C ILE A 70 -1.72 6.93 -0.55
N PHE A 71 -2.00 5.96 0.32
CA PHE A 71 -2.49 6.19 1.67
C PHE A 71 -1.46 5.70 2.67
N GLU A 72 -1.01 6.59 3.54
CA GLU A 72 -0.18 6.22 4.68
C GLU A 72 -1.11 5.70 5.78
N MET A 73 -0.89 4.47 6.21
CA MET A 73 -1.54 3.91 7.37
C MET A 73 -0.72 4.31 8.59
N GLY A 74 -1.39 4.84 9.61
CA GLY A 74 -0.74 5.48 10.76
C GLY A 74 0.46 4.71 11.32
N ASN A 75 1.32 5.40 12.06
CA ASN A 75 2.53 4.85 12.65
C ASN A 75 2.16 3.65 13.54
N ALA A 76 2.43 2.47 13.04
CA ALA A 76 2.17 1.24 13.76
C ALA A 76 3.22 1.04 14.85
N SER A 77 3.00 1.64 15.99
CA SER A 77 3.55 1.08 17.22
C SER A 77 2.73 -0.15 17.56
N HIS A 78 3.20 -1.33 17.13
CA HIS A 78 2.78 -2.68 17.55
C HIS A 78 1.33 -3.16 17.33
N ASP A 79 0.40 -2.39 16.75
CA ASP A 79 -0.99 -2.83 16.60
C ASP A 79 -1.53 -2.60 15.17
N TYR A 80 -1.01 -3.36 14.18
CA TYR A 80 -1.68 -3.48 12.88
C TYR A 80 -3.10 -4.07 12.99
N CYS A 81 -3.40 -4.76 14.08
CA CYS A 81 -4.73 -5.27 14.39
C CYS A 81 -5.81 -4.19 14.55
N SER A 82 -5.42 -2.91 14.68
CA SER A 82 -6.39 -1.82 14.87
C SER A 82 -6.79 -1.10 13.58
N VAL A 83 -6.16 -1.41 12.44
CA VAL A 83 -6.54 -0.78 11.17
C VAL A 83 -7.82 -1.40 10.66
N SER A 84 -8.90 -0.65 10.75
CA SER A 84 -10.21 -1.09 10.25
C SER A 84 -10.16 -1.37 8.75
N GLN A 85 -10.41 -2.60 8.34
CA GLN A 85 -10.51 -2.98 6.92
C GLN A 85 -11.51 -2.11 6.17
N SER A 86 -12.63 -1.75 6.80
CA SER A 86 -13.63 -0.87 6.21
C SER A 86 -13.07 0.52 5.92
N ALA A 87 -12.22 1.05 6.81
CA ALA A 87 -11.56 2.33 6.56
C ALA A 87 -10.58 2.26 5.38
N LEU A 88 -9.81 1.16 5.27
CA LEU A 88 -8.92 0.92 4.13
C LEU A 88 -9.70 0.81 2.81
N LEU A 89 -10.72 -0.02 2.78
CA LEU A 89 -11.55 -0.19 1.60
C LEU A 89 -12.23 1.12 1.20
N THR A 90 -12.69 1.91 2.16
CA THR A 90 -13.25 3.25 1.89
C THR A 90 -12.23 4.15 1.19
N LYS A 91 -10.99 4.19 1.66
CA LYS A 91 -9.91 4.98 1.03
C LYS A 91 -9.71 4.55 -0.42
N ILE A 92 -9.62 3.25 -0.68
CA ILE A 92 -9.41 2.70 -2.03
C ILE A 92 -10.61 3.02 -2.93
N LEU A 93 -11.84 2.75 -2.48
CA LEU A 93 -13.06 2.99 -3.24
C LEU A 93 -13.23 4.47 -3.64
N LEU A 94 -12.87 5.41 -2.75
CA LEU A 94 -12.94 6.84 -3.03
C LEU A 94 -12.00 7.28 -4.17
N THR A 95 -10.93 6.51 -4.48
CA THR A 95 -10.05 6.82 -5.63
C THR A 95 -10.68 6.50 -6.97
N GLY A 96 -11.72 5.67 -7.01
CA GLY A 96 -12.30 5.13 -8.24
C GLY A 96 -11.42 4.07 -8.93
N HIS A 97 -10.32 3.64 -8.31
CA HIS A 97 -9.44 2.58 -8.82
C HIS A 97 -9.76 1.24 -8.15
N SER A 98 -9.73 0.17 -8.93
CA SER A 98 -10.04 -1.18 -8.41
C SER A 98 -8.80 -2.02 -8.07
N ARG A 99 -7.59 -1.54 -8.38
CA ARG A 99 -6.35 -2.26 -8.16
C ARG A 99 -5.45 -1.55 -7.19
N PHE A 100 -4.85 -2.30 -6.28
CA PHE A 100 -3.96 -1.72 -5.29
C PHE A 100 -2.89 -2.72 -4.83
N PHE A 101 -1.82 -2.19 -4.27
CA PHE A 101 -0.78 -2.90 -3.55
C PHE A 101 -0.82 -2.53 -2.07
N MET A 102 -0.40 -3.46 -1.24
CA MET A 102 -0.01 -3.21 0.14
C MET A 102 1.50 -3.28 0.25
N THR A 103 2.08 -2.49 1.13
CA THR A 103 3.51 -2.56 1.42
C THR A 103 3.78 -2.05 2.83
N HIS A 104 4.70 -2.68 3.53
CA HIS A 104 5.25 -2.16 4.78
C HIS A 104 6.74 -2.47 4.89
N ASN A 105 7.44 -1.77 5.75
CA ASN A 105 8.86 -2.00 6.01
C ASN A 105 9.07 -2.59 7.38
N HIS A 106 10.08 -3.46 7.47
CA HIS A 106 10.64 -3.93 8.73
C HIS A 106 11.97 -3.21 8.99
N PRO A 107 12.07 -2.31 9.99
CA PRO A 107 13.31 -1.61 10.32
C PRO A 107 14.45 -2.55 10.76
N SER A 108 14.13 -3.76 11.18
CA SER A 108 15.10 -4.81 11.51
C SER A 108 15.89 -5.33 10.30
N GLY A 109 15.42 -5.08 9.07
CA GLY A 109 15.96 -5.65 7.83
C GLY A 109 15.41 -7.04 7.49
N VAL A 110 14.81 -7.77 8.44
CA VAL A 110 14.22 -9.10 8.21
C VAL A 110 12.95 -8.95 7.39
N THR A 111 12.84 -9.70 6.28
CA THR A 111 11.69 -9.62 5.37
C THR A 111 10.65 -10.73 5.59
N ASP A 112 10.93 -11.70 6.44
CA ASP A 112 9.97 -12.78 6.72
C ASP A 112 8.69 -12.22 7.34
N PRO A 113 7.51 -12.62 6.83
CA PRO A 113 6.24 -12.15 7.36
C PRO A 113 5.97 -12.72 8.75
N SER A 114 5.43 -11.90 9.64
CA SER A 114 4.83 -12.35 10.88
C SER A 114 3.46 -13.01 10.62
N GLU A 115 2.92 -13.73 11.61
CA GLU A 115 1.55 -14.26 11.54
C GLU A 115 0.53 -13.13 11.32
N ALA A 116 0.72 -11.99 11.97
CA ALA A 116 -0.14 -10.81 11.80
C ALA A 116 -0.10 -10.25 10.38
N ASP A 117 1.07 -10.26 9.71
CA ASP A 117 1.22 -9.83 8.31
C ASP A 117 0.47 -10.78 7.37
N ILE A 118 0.52 -12.07 7.63
CA ILE A 118 -0.22 -13.07 6.86
C ILE A 118 -1.72 -12.86 7.05
N ASP A 119 -2.19 -12.73 8.29
CA ASP A 119 -3.59 -12.56 8.63
C ASP A 119 -4.19 -11.30 8.01
N ILE A 120 -3.52 -10.15 8.14
CA ILE A 120 -4.00 -8.90 7.55
C ILE A 120 -4.03 -8.96 6.03
N THR A 121 -3.04 -9.63 5.41
CA THR A 121 -2.97 -9.79 3.95
C THR A 121 -4.15 -10.62 3.43
N LEU A 122 -4.37 -11.80 4.01
CA LEU A 122 -5.45 -12.70 3.58
C LEU A 122 -6.83 -12.12 3.87
N SER A 123 -7.01 -11.47 5.01
CA SER A 123 -8.27 -10.84 5.35
C SER A 123 -8.57 -9.64 4.45
N MET A 124 -7.56 -8.85 4.08
CA MET A 124 -7.72 -7.76 3.13
C MET A 124 -8.03 -8.26 1.72
N GLN A 125 -7.36 -9.30 1.22
CA GLN A 125 -7.67 -9.91 -0.07
C GLN A 125 -9.14 -10.33 -0.12
N LYS A 126 -9.58 -11.10 0.89
CA LYS A 126 -10.96 -11.58 0.96
C LYS A 126 -11.99 -10.43 0.99
N ALA A 127 -11.73 -9.39 1.78
CA ALA A 127 -12.62 -8.24 1.88
C ALA A 127 -12.64 -7.41 0.58
N ALA A 128 -11.49 -7.24 -0.06
CA ALA A 128 -11.36 -6.56 -1.35
C ALA A 128 -12.12 -7.27 -2.46
N ASP A 129 -11.98 -8.59 -2.56
CA ASP A 129 -12.65 -9.40 -3.58
C ASP A 129 -14.18 -9.28 -3.50
N ILE A 130 -14.76 -9.21 -2.28
CA ILE A 130 -16.21 -9.05 -2.07
C ILE A 130 -16.74 -7.75 -2.70
N VAL A 131 -15.95 -6.68 -2.68
CA VAL A 131 -16.35 -5.37 -3.21
C VAL A 131 -15.78 -5.07 -4.60
N GLY A 132 -15.20 -6.08 -5.27
CA GLY A 132 -14.64 -5.95 -6.62
C GLY A 132 -13.33 -5.19 -6.72
N LEU A 133 -12.59 -5.11 -5.62
CA LEU A 133 -11.22 -4.59 -5.59
C LEU A 133 -10.21 -5.75 -5.67
N HIS A 134 -9.01 -5.47 -6.18
CA HIS A 134 -7.98 -6.48 -6.37
C HIS A 134 -6.68 -6.08 -5.67
N LEU A 135 -6.31 -6.82 -4.63
CA LEU A 135 -4.99 -6.77 -4.04
C LEU A 135 -4.00 -7.48 -4.96
N LEU A 136 -3.14 -6.71 -5.63
CA LEU A 136 -2.21 -7.23 -6.62
C LEU A 136 -1.01 -7.93 -6.00
N ASP A 137 -0.45 -7.34 -4.94
CA ASP A 137 0.60 -7.93 -4.11
C ASP A 137 0.65 -7.21 -2.76
N HIS A 138 1.24 -7.87 -1.79
CA HIS A 138 1.74 -7.26 -0.56
C HIS A 138 3.24 -7.56 -0.49
N ILE A 139 4.06 -6.53 -0.27
CA ILE A 139 5.50 -6.71 -0.08
C ILE A 139 5.96 -6.19 1.26
N ILE A 140 6.90 -6.92 1.87
CA ILE A 140 7.62 -6.49 3.07
C ILE A 140 9.00 -6.02 2.63
N ILE A 141 9.42 -4.83 3.07
CA ILE A 141 10.68 -4.20 2.73
C ILE A 141 11.63 -4.31 3.91
N GLY A 142 12.82 -4.85 3.68
CA GLY A 142 13.94 -4.95 4.60
C GLY A 142 15.25 -4.96 3.82
N ASP A 143 16.16 -5.87 4.16
CA ASP A 143 17.37 -6.14 3.36
C ASP A 143 16.99 -6.91 2.08
N GLY A 144 16.25 -6.26 1.20
CA GLY A 144 15.54 -6.81 0.07
C GLY A 144 14.02 -6.71 0.26
N TYR A 145 13.28 -7.67 -0.29
CA TYR A 145 11.82 -7.72 -0.10
C TYR A 145 11.26 -9.14 -0.11
N TYR A 146 10.18 -9.32 0.62
CA TYR A 146 9.30 -10.48 0.53
C TYR A 146 8.04 -10.11 -0.24
N SER A 147 7.56 -10.96 -1.14
CA SER A 147 6.31 -10.77 -1.89
C SER A 147 5.36 -11.91 -1.56
N PHE A 148 4.18 -11.56 -1.06
CA PHE A 148 3.15 -12.55 -0.74
C PHE A 148 2.63 -13.28 -1.97
N ARG A 149 2.60 -12.59 -3.13
CA ARG A 149 2.20 -13.19 -4.40
C ARG A 149 3.25 -14.17 -4.93
N LYS A 150 4.56 -13.80 -4.90
CA LYS A 150 5.63 -14.71 -5.34
C LYS A 150 5.75 -15.97 -4.49
N ASN A 151 5.38 -15.88 -3.23
CA ASN A 151 5.37 -17.00 -2.29
C ASN A 151 4.00 -17.71 -2.21
N GLU A 152 3.12 -17.45 -3.18
CA GLU A 152 1.84 -18.14 -3.38
C GLU A 152 0.85 -18.02 -2.20
N ILE A 153 1.03 -17.03 -1.34
CA ILE A 153 0.10 -16.73 -0.24
C ILE A 153 -1.11 -15.95 -0.78
N LEU A 154 -0.87 -14.98 -1.69
CA LEU A 154 -1.91 -14.31 -2.46
C LEU A 154 -2.21 -15.08 -3.75
N LYS A 155 -3.48 -15.25 -4.05
CA LYS A 155 -3.99 -15.95 -5.26
C LYS A 155 -4.36 -14.98 -6.38
#